data_bad703a773932a756955bc9d9cd7c7c3
#
_entry.id   bad703a773932a756955bc9d9cd7c7c3
#
_cell.length_a   1.000
_cell.length_b   1.000
_cell.length_c   1.000
_cell.angle_alpha   90.00
_cell.angle_beta   90.00
_cell.angle_gamma   90.00
#
_symmetry.space_group_name_H-M   'P 1'
#
loop_
_entity.id
_entity.type
_entity.pdbx_description
1 polymer ?
#
loop_
_entity_poly.entity_id
_entity_poly.type
_entity_poly.pdbx_seq_one_letter_code
_entity_poly.pdbx_strand_id
1 'polypeptide(L)'
;MRVRRFVLTGAPGSGKTTLIDALRERGHQVVAEAATDVIARAHAAGVDEPWRDPAFVTDILALQRQRERAPGPEVRFHDRGPLCTVALARHLGYAEPVVHTGGYERAGFLVEPLGFIERTAARRMAYADAVAFGVLHEQVYREHGHRLVRVPPGPVEQRVALIESAVMRKVG
;
A
#
# COMPACT_ATOMS: atom_id res chain seq x y z
N MET A 1 -6.34 -14.78 -19.39
CA MET A 1 -5.77 -15.12 -18.07
C MET A 1 -6.17 -14.06 -17.07
N ARG A 2 -6.49 -14.45 -15.84
CA ARG A 2 -6.92 -13.51 -14.80
C ARG A 2 -5.70 -12.84 -14.16
N VAL A 3 -5.65 -11.51 -14.18
CA VAL A 3 -4.59 -10.76 -13.48
C VAL A 3 -4.75 -10.94 -11.97
N ARG A 4 -3.68 -11.37 -11.32
CA ARG A 4 -3.56 -11.53 -9.87
C ARG A 4 -2.86 -10.30 -9.28
N ARG A 5 -3.57 -9.53 -8.47
CA ARG A 5 -3.04 -8.31 -7.86
C ARG A 5 -2.80 -8.53 -6.38
N PHE A 6 -1.58 -8.37 -5.95
CA PHE A 6 -1.17 -8.45 -4.55
C PHE A 6 -0.84 -7.06 -4.02
N VAL A 7 -1.42 -6.70 -2.89
CA VAL A 7 -1.15 -5.42 -2.25
C VAL A 7 -0.02 -5.55 -1.24
N LEU A 8 0.92 -4.62 -1.27
CA LEU A 8 1.83 -4.33 -0.17
C LEU A 8 1.34 -3.06 0.51
N THR A 9 1.10 -3.14 1.81
CA THR A 9 0.76 -1.99 2.64
C THR A 9 1.67 -1.93 3.86
N GLY A 10 1.62 -0.86 4.59
CA GLY A 10 2.43 -0.62 5.78
C GLY A 10 2.58 0.87 6.03
N ALA A 11 2.99 1.22 7.24
CA ALA A 11 3.21 2.59 7.63
C ALA A 11 4.41 3.21 6.89
N PRO A 12 4.51 4.54 6.84
CA PRO A 12 5.74 5.22 6.46
C PRO A 12 6.92 4.73 7.31
N GLY A 13 8.08 4.50 6.70
CA GLY A 13 9.27 4.01 7.41
C GLY A 13 9.32 2.49 7.63
N SER A 14 8.39 1.72 7.07
CA SER A 14 8.41 0.24 7.14
C SER A 14 9.43 -0.42 6.20
N GLY A 15 10.08 0.34 5.33
CA GLY A 15 10.96 -0.21 4.28
C GLY A 15 10.20 -0.73 3.06
N LYS A 16 8.93 -0.37 2.90
CA LYS A 16 8.08 -0.84 1.80
C LYS A 16 8.64 -0.45 0.43
N THR A 17 9.12 0.78 0.25
CA THR A 17 9.72 1.25 -1.01
C THR A 17 10.90 0.37 -1.42
N THR A 18 11.78 0.04 -0.49
CA THR A 18 12.93 -0.84 -0.74
C THR A 18 12.50 -2.24 -1.19
N LEU A 19 11.44 -2.79 -0.58
CA LEU A 19 10.89 -4.09 -1.00
C LEU A 19 10.25 -4.03 -2.38
N ILE A 20 9.54 -2.96 -2.69
CA ILE A 20 8.95 -2.70 -4.00
C ILE A 20 10.02 -2.63 -5.08
N ASP A 21 11.12 -1.93 -4.82
CA ASP A 21 12.25 -1.83 -5.74
C ASP A 21 12.93 -3.19 -5.93
N ALA A 22 13.17 -3.94 -4.86
CA ALA A 22 13.74 -5.28 -4.94
C ALA A 22 12.84 -6.27 -5.72
N LEU A 23 11.52 -6.20 -5.56
CA LEU A 23 10.59 -6.99 -6.38
C LEU A 23 10.67 -6.61 -7.85
N ARG A 24 10.80 -5.31 -8.17
CA ARG A 24 10.97 -4.83 -9.54
C ARG A 24 12.29 -5.32 -10.16
N GLU A 25 13.40 -5.26 -9.42
CA GLU A 25 14.70 -5.77 -9.86
C GLU A 25 14.70 -7.27 -10.14
N ARG A 26 13.85 -8.03 -9.45
CA ARG A 26 13.61 -9.46 -9.71
C ARG A 26 12.65 -9.74 -10.88
N GLY A 27 12.25 -8.72 -11.60
CA GLY A 27 11.41 -8.84 -12.80
C GLY A 27 9.90 -8.85 -12.54
N HIS A 28 9.45 -8.61 -11.31
CA HIS A 28 8.03 -8.47 -11.02
C HIS A 28 7.49 -7.12 -11.47
N GLN A 29 6.27 -7.12 -12.00
CA GLN A 29 5.59 -5.86 -12.26
C GLN A 29 5.07 -5.25 -10.96
N VAL A 30 5.40 -3.99 -10.76
CA VAL A 30 4.97 -3.18 -9.63
C VAL A 30 4.16 -1.99 -10.10
N VAL A 31 3.03 -1.75 -9.45
CA VAL A 31 2.22 -0.55 -9.62
C VAL A 31 2.53 0.38 -8.46
N ALA A 32 3.06 1.57 -8.79
CA ALA A 32 3.52 2.54 -7.80
C ALA A 32 2.37 3.14 -6.98
N GLU A 33 2.68 3.62 -5.79
CA GLU A 33 1.74 4.32 -4.91
C GLU A 33 1.17 5.58 -5.56
N ALA A 34 -0.13 5.77 -5.43
CA ALA A 34 -0.82 6.93 -6.00
C ALA A 34 -0.73 8.17 -5.10
N ALA A 35 -0.71 8.00 -3.78
CA ALA A 35 -0.74 9.11 -2.83
C ALA A 35 0.44 10.07 -2.99
N THR A 36 1.65 9.54 -3.22
CA THR A 36 2.85 10.35 -3.43
C THR A 36 2.70 11.33 -4.60
N ASP A 37 2.12 10.88 -5.72
CA ASP A 37 1.93 11.73 -6.89
C ASP A 37 0.78 12.73 -6.71
N VAL A 38 -0.28 12.35 -5.98
CA VAL A 38 -1.37 13.28 -5.64
C VAL A 38 -0.82 14.40 -4.76
N ILE A 39 -0.01 14.09 -3.76
CA ILE A 39 0.66 15.09 -2.90
C ILE A 39 1.59 16.00 -3.73
N ALA A 40 2.42 15.40 -4.58
CA ALA A 40 3.34 16.17 -5.43
C ALA A 40 2.60 17.16 -6.35
N ARG A 41 1.48 16.74 -6.95
CA ARG A 41 0.63 17.60 -7.79
C ARG A 41 0.00 18.74 -6.98
N ALA A 42 -0.48 18.44 -5.76
CA ALA A 42 -1.06 19.43 -4.87
C ALA A 42 -0.02 20.48 -4.45
N HIS A 43 1.18 20.05 -4.08
CA HIS A 43 2.29 20.96 -3.74
C HIS A 43 2.68 21.83 -4.94
N ALA A 44 2.75 21.27 -6.15
CA ALA A 44 3.02 22.05 -7.37
C ALA A 44 1.91 23.10 -7.66
N ALA A 45 0.69 22.85 -7.19
CA ALA A 45 -0.44 23.79 -7.28
C ALA A 45 -0.53 24.77 -6.08
N GLY A 46 0.44 24.75 -5.16
CA GLY A 46 0.49 25.61 -3.98
C GLY A 46 -0.38 25.15 -2.80
N VAL A 47 -0.81 23.90 -2.78
CA VAL A 47 -1.56 23.29 -1.66
C VAL A 47 -0.61 22.50 -0.77
N ASP A 48 -0.26 23.04 0.39
CA ASP A 48 0.75 22.44 1.29
C ASP A 48 0.25 21.21 2.04
N GLU A 49 -1.03 21.15 2.38
CA GLU A 49 -1.63 20.08 3.19
C GLU A 49 -2.86 19.49 2.49
N PRO A 50 -2.69 18.79 1.36
CA PRO A 50 -3.81 18.27 0.56
C PRO A 50 -4.70 17.27 1.34
N TRP A 51 -4.15 16.59 2.34
CA TRP A 51 -4.89 15.65 3.21
C TRP A 51 -5.94 16.30 4.10
N ARG A 52 -6.00 17.65 4.17
CA ARG A 52 -7.07 18.37 4.87
C ARG A 52 -8.37 18.47 4.06
N ASP A 53 -8.30 18.18 2.77
CA ASP A 53 -9.47 18.12 1.89
C ASP A 53 -9.94 16.68 1.74
N PRO A 54 -11.22 16.34 2.00
CA PRO A 54 -11.75 15.01 1.73
C PRO A 54 -11.57 14.52 0.29
N ALA A 55 -11.48 15.44 -0.70
CA ALA A 55 -11.19 15.11 -2.09
C ALA A 55 -9.84 14.37 -2.25
N PHE A 56 -8.90 14.57 -1.35
CA PHE A 56 -7.59 13.90 -1.36
C PHE A 56 -7.71 12.37 -1.44
N VAL A 57 -8.62 11.78 -0.68
CA VAL A 57 -8.85 10.32 -0.69
C VAL A 57 -9.43 9.85 -2.02
N THR A 58 -10.36 10.60 -2.59
CA THR A 58 -10.97 10.27 -3.89
C THR A 58 -10.00 10.43 -5.04
N ASP A 59 -9.12 11.41 -4.99
CA ASP A 59 -8.08 11.64 -6.00
C ASP A 59 -7.05 10.51 -6.00
N ILE A 60 -6.63 10.03 -4.82
CA ILE A 60 -5.77 8.86 -4.69
C ILE A 60 -6.44 7.63 -5.31
N LEU A 61 -7.70 7.38 -4.96
CA LEU A 61 -8.44 6.23 -5.48
C LEU A 61 -8.63 6.31 -7.00
N ALA A 62 -8.89 7.49 -7.54
CA ALA A 62 -9.02 7.69 -8.99
C ALA A 62 -7.73 7.39 -9.75
N LEU A 63 -6.59 7.92 -9.27
CA LEU A 63 -5.28 7.66 -9.87
C LEU A 63 -4.89 6.19 -9.76
N GLN A 64 -5.18 5.53 -8.62
CA GLN A 64 -4.92 4.13 -8.44
C GLN A 64 -5.72 3.27 -9.43
N ARG A 65 -7.01 3.54 -9.61
CA ARG A 65 -7.86 2.86 -10.60
C ARG A 65 -7.36 3.06 -12.03
N GLN A 66 -6.84 4.24 -12.35
CA GLN A 66 -6.22 4.50 -13.65
C GLN A 66 -5.01 3.59 -13.87
N ARG A 67 -4.13 3.44 -12.87
CA ARG A 67 -2.94 2.58 -12.93
C ARG A 67 -3.26 1.10 -13.03
N GLU A 68 -4.35 0.67 -12.40
CA GLU A 68 -4.81 -0.73 -12.47
C GLU A 68 -5.24 -1.18 -13.86
N ARG A 69 -5.67 -0.24 -14.72
CA ARG A 69 -6.10 -0.51 -16.10
C ARG A 69 -4.94 -0.74 -17.07
N ALA A 70 -3.73 -0.38 -16.70
CA ALA A 70 -2.57 -0.58 -17.54
C ALA A 70 -2.41 -2.07 -17.91
N PRO A 71 -2.13 -2.41 -19.19
CA PRO A 71 -1.84 -3.78 -19.58
C PRO A 71 -0.57 -4.27 -18.90
N GLY A 72 -0.44 -5.58 -18.74
CA GLY A 72 0.76 -6.16 -18.13
C GLY A 72 0.58 -7.63 -17.72
N PRO A 73 1.60 -8.23 -17.11
CA PRO A 73 1.63 -9.65 -16.77
C PRO A 73 0.55 -10.05 -15.78
N GLU A 74 0.38 -11.37 -15.66
CA GLU A 74 -0.63 -11.98 -14.82
C GLU A 74 -0.47 -11.65 -13.33
N VAL A 75 0.77 -11.59 -12.81
CA VAL A 75 1.07 -11.27 -11.40
C VAL A 75 1.59 -9.86 -11.28
N ARG A 76 0.97 -9.06 -10.42
CA ARG A 76 1.36 -7.67 -10.14
C ARG A 76 1.37 -7.38 -8.66
N PHE A 77 2.38 -6.67 -8.21
CA PHE A 77 2.46 -6.11 -6.87
C PHE A 77 2.04 -4.65 -6.90
N HIS A 78 1.13 -4.29 -6.01
CA HIS A 78 0.64 -2.92 -5.88
C HIS A 78 1.19 -2.30 -4.61
N ASP A 79 1.88 -1.18 -4.74
CA ASP A 79 2.23 -0.34 -3.62
C ASP A 79 0.97 0.39 -3.16
N ARG A 80 0.32 -0.17 -2.16
CA ARG A 80 -1.04 0.10 -1.68
C ARG A 80 -2.15 -0.34 -2.64
N GLY A 81 -3.38 -0.36 -2.15
CA GLY A 81 -4.57 -0.81 -2.85
C GLY A 81 -5.82 -0.05 -2.40
N PRO A 82 -6.99 -0.33 -3.00
CA PRO A 82 -8.22 0.40 -2.71
C PRO A 82 -8.61 0.40 -1.23
N LEU A 83 -8.38 -0.70 -0.51
CA LEU A 83 -8.67 -0.77 0.93
C LEU A 83 -7.71 0.10 1.76
N CYS A 84 -6.55 0.45 1.23
CA CYS A 84 -5.68 1.43 1.88
C CYS A 84 -6.27 2.83 1.85
N THR A 85 -7.06 3.18 0.82
CA THR A 85 -7.78 4.48 0.80
C THR A 85 -8.94 4.50 1.79
N VAL A 86 -9.60 3.36 2.04
CA VAL A 86 -10.60 3.23 3.11
C VAL A 86 -9.94 3.44 4.48
N ALA A 87 -8.81 2.79 4.73
CA ALA A 87 -8.06 2.97 5.98
C ALA A 87 -7.58 4.43 6.15
N LEU A 88 -7.11 5.05 5.07
CA LEU A 88 -6.69 6.45 5.09
C LEU A 88 -7.87 7.40 5.39
N ALA A 89 -9.02 7.21 4.75
CA ALA A 89 -10.22 8.00 5.02
C ALA A 89 -10.63 7.90 6.50
N ARG A 90 -10.65 6.69 7.04
CA ARG A 90 -10.96 6.43 8.45
C ARG A 90 -9.94 7.10 9.39
N HIS A 91 -8.66 7.03 9.06
CA HIS A 91 -7.59 7.68 9.83
C HIS A 91 -7.73 9.21 9.83
N LEU A 92 -8.14 9.80 8.70
CA LEU A 92 -8.33 11.24 8.56
C LEU A 92 -9.70 11.73 9.06
N GLY A 93 -10.60 10.82 9.46
CA GLY A 93 -11.95 11.16 9.91
C GLY A 93 -12.91 11.53 8.79
N TYR A 94 -12.64 11.08 7.56
CA TYR A 94 -13.49 11.33 6.39
C TYR A 94 -14.44 10.16 6.11
N ALA A 95 -15.47 10.41 5.31
CA ALA A 95 -16.35 9.37 4.80
C ALA A 95 -15.54 8.35 3.99
N GLU A 96 -15.79 7.07 4.27
CA GLU A 96 -15.10 5.97 3.58
C GLU A 96 -15.55 5.87 2.12
N PRO A 97 -14.62 5.81 1.17
CA PRO A 97 -14.99 5.67 -0.24
C PRO A 97 -15.52 4.26 -0.51
N VAL A 98 -16.47 4.16 -1.43
CA VAL A 98 -16.89 2.86 -1.97
C VAL A 98 -15.80 2.32 -2.87
N VAL A 99 -15.26 1.16 -2.54
CA VAL A 99 -14.18 0.52 -3.27
C VAL A 99 -14.58 -0.85 -3.82
N HIS A 100 -14.03 -1.19 -4.98
CA HIS A 100 -14.16 -2.51 -5.57
C HIS A 100 -12.83 -3.25 -5.46
N THR A 101 -12.83 -4.40 -4.82
CA THR A 101 -11.64 -5.24 -4.62
C THR A 101 -11.58 -6.40 -5.59
N GLY A 102 -12.53 -6.49 -6.52
CA GLY A 102 -12.54 -7.51 -7.57
C GLY A 102 -11.27 -7.48 -8.42
N GLY A 103 -10.58 -8.61 -8.50
CA GLY A 103 -9.27 -8.71 -9.18
C GLY A 103 -8.06 -8.59 -8.26
N TYR A 104 -8.24 -8.21 -6.99
CA TYR A 104 -7.22 -8.34 -5.96
C TYR A 104 -7.29 -9.70 -5.28
N GLU A 105 -6.12 -10.24 -4.96
CA GLU A 105 -6.03 -11.44 -4.15
C GLU A 105 -6.52 -11.17 -2.72
N ARG A 106 -7.16 -12.16 -2.10
CA ARG A 106 -7.65 -12.02 -0.71
C ARG A 106 -6.54 -11.88 0.33
N ALA A 107 -5.32 -12.27 -0.01
CA ALA A 107 -4.15 -12.06 0.80
C ALA A 107 -3.30 -10.93 0.22
N GLY A 108 -3.10 -9.87 1.00
CA GLY A 108 -2.10 -8.84 0.80
C GLY A 108 -0.97 -8.99 1.82
N PHE A 109 -0.03 -8.06 1.81
CA PHE A 109 1.14 -8.06 2.68
C PHE A 109 1.18 -6.78 3.52
N LEU A 110 1.32 -6.94 4.84
CA LEU A 110 1.58 -5.85 5.77
C LEU A 110 3.07 -5.82 6.09
N VAL A 111 3.74 -4.82 5.56
CA VAL A 111 5.17 -4.59 5.82
C VAL A 111 5.30 -3.89 7.17
N GLU A 112 5.82 -4.62 8.16
CA GLU A 112 5.94 -4.12 9.52
C GLU A 112 7.06 -3.07 9.65
N PRO A 113 6.90 -2.08 10.55
CA PRO A 113 7.92 -1.08 10.82
C PRO A 113 9.26 -1.70 11.23
N LEU A 114 10.36 -1.06 10.83
CA LEU A 114 11.72 -1.55 11.11
C LEU A 114 12.19 -1.33 12.57
N GLY A 115 11.33 -0.83 13.45
CA GLY A 115 11.66 -0.55 14.86
C GLY A 115 12.26 0.83 15.10
N PHE A 116 12.69 1.52 14.05
CA PHE A 116 13.10 2.92 14.07
C PHE A 116 12.52 3.64 12.87
N ILE A 117 12.14 4.89 13.04
CA ILE A 117 11.76 5.78 11.94
C ILE A 117 12.79 6.90 11.92
N GLU A 118 13.61 6.96 10.87
CA GLU A 118 14.39 8.16 10.62
C GLU A 118 13.42 9.33 10.39
N ARG A 119 13.49 10.32 11.27
CA ARG A 119 12.68 11.54 11.16
C ARG A 119 13.23 12.41 10.03
N THR A 120 12.83 12.13 8.81
CA THR A 120 12.98 13.10 7.72
C THR A 120 11.81 14.09 7.77
N ALA A 121 11.98 15.27 7.20
CA ALA A 121 10.93 16.29 7.13
C ALA A 121 9.61 15.80 6.51
N ALA A 122 9.66 14.76 5.69
CA ALA A 122 8.52 14.08 5.07
C ALA A 122 7.92 12.94 5.94
N ARG A 123 8.60 12.51 7.02
CA ARG A 123 8.21 11.38 7.88
C ARG A 123 7.99 11.84 9.31
N ARG A 124 6.87 12.50 9.55
CA ARG A 124 6.51 13.04 10.88
C ARG A 124 5.78 12.07 11.79
N MET A 125 5.52 10.83 11.34
CA MET A 125 4.78 9.86 12.12
C MET A 125 5.67 9.21 13.17
N ALA A 126 5.22 9.21 14.43
CA ALA A 126 5.89 8.47 15.51
C ALA A 126 5.74 6.95 15.30
N TYR A 127 6.66 6.16 15.89
CA TYR A 127 6.61 4.69 15.77
C TYR A 127 5.27 4.09 16.25
N ALA A 128 4.75 4.59 17.37
CA ALA A 128 3.45 4.14 17.91
C ALA A 128 2.30 4.40 16.91
N ASP A 129 2.31 5.57 16.25
CA ASP A 129 1.30 5.92 15.24
C ASP A 129 1.44 5.03 13.99
N ALA A 130 2.68 4.68 13.62
CA ALA A 130 2.94 3.76 12.51
C ALA A 130 2.40 2.36 12.80
N VAL A 131 2.55 1.86 14.02
CA VAL A 131 1.97 0.58 14.46
C VAL A 131 0.44 0.66 14.46
N ALA A 132 -0.14 1.71 15.03
CA ALA A 132 -1.59 1.92 15.05
C ALA A 132 -2.18 2.01 13.63
N PHE A 133 -1.49 2.67 12.71
CA PHE A 133 -1.89 2.73 11.31
C PHE A 133 -1.87 1.33 10.64
N GLY A 134 -0.89 0.48 10.97
CA GLY A 134 -0.85 -0.91 10.52
C GLY A 134 -2.03 -1.73 11.03
N VAL A 135 -2.37 -1.59 12.30
CA VAL A 135 -3.53 -2.26 12.91
C VAL A 135 -4.83 -1.83 12.23
N LEU A 136 -4.99 -0.55 11.93
CA LEU A 136 -6.15 -0.03 11.20
C LEU A 136 -6.28 -0.66 9.81
N HIS A 137 -5.16 -0.83 9.09
CA HIS A 137 -5.17 -1.51 7.79
C HIS A 137 -5.62 -2.97 7.93
N GLU A 138 -5.10 -3.72 8.90
CA GLU A 138 -5.52 -5.11 9.14
C GLU A 138 -7.03 -5.20 9.44
N GLN A 139 -7.55 -4.27 10.22
CA GLN A 139 -8.98 -4.21 10.54
C GLN A 139 -9.81 -3.99 9.27
N VAL A 140 -9.49 -2.96 8.48
CA VAL A 140 -10.20 -2.65 7.23
C VAL A 140 -10.16 -3.83 6.24
N TYR A 141 -8.99 -4.44 6.07
CA TYR A 141 -8.87 -5.60 5.19
C TYR A 141 -9.73 -6.79 5.65
N ARG A 142 -9.75 -7.05 6.96
CA ARG A 142 -10.56 -8.12 7.54
C ARG A 142 -12.06 -7.87 7.36
N GLU A 143 -12.52 -6.65 7.60
CA GLU A 143 -13.92 -6.24 7.41
C GLU A 143 -14.40 -6.45 5.97
N HIS A 144 -13.50 -6.35 5.00
CA HIS A 144 -13.80 -6.56 3.57
C HIS A 144 -13.48 -7.99 3.08
N GLY A 145 -13.30 -8.95 3.98
CA GLY A 145 -13.05 -10.36 3.63
C GLY A 145 -11.66 -10.65 3.08
N HIS A 146 -10.71 -9.74 3.30
CA HIS A 146 -9.30 -9.91 2.96
C HIS A 146 -8.46 -10.15 4.22
N ARG A 147 -7.22 -10.60 4.03
CA ARG A 147 -6.25 -10.76 5.11
C ARG A 147 -4.90 -10.18 4.71
N LEU A 148 -4.15 -9.71 5.69
CA LEU A 148 -2.78 -9.26 5.51
C LEU A 148 -1.81 -10.29 6.11
N VAL A 149 -0.86 -10.75 5.30
CA VAL A 149 0.28 -11.55 5.74
C VAL A 149 1.34 -10.58 6.24
N ARG A 150 1.76 -10.74 7.49
CA ARG A 150 2.79 -9.88 8.07
C ARG A 150 4.15 -10.19 7.46
N VAL A 151 4.86 -9.14 7.08
CA VAL A 151 6.25 -9.18 6.62
C VAL A 151 7.10 -8.51 7.71
N PRO A 152 7.70 -9.30 8.61
CA PRO A 152 8.40 -8.77 9.77
C PRO A 152 9.65 -7.99 9.38
N PRO A 153 10.22 -7.18 10.31
CA PRO A 153 11.51 -6.53 10.09
C PRO A 153 12.60 -7.55 9.80
N GLY A 154 13.56 -7.19 8.98
CA GLY A 154 14.68 -8.06 8.63
C GLY A 154 15.35 -7.66 7.31
N PRO A 155 16.34 -8.42 6.87
CA PRO A 155 17.01 -8.21 5.60
C PRO A 155 16.03 -8.19 4.42
N VAL A 156 16.26 -7.31 3.45
CA VAL A 156 15.41 -7.13 2.26
C VAL A 156 15.19 -8.45 1.53
N GLU A 157 16.25 -9.21 1.32
CA GLU A 157 16.22 -10.50 0.62
C GLU A 157 15.28 -11.52 1.29
N GLN A 158 15.31 -11.61 2.62
CA GLN A 158 14.43 -12.52 3.36
C GLN A 158 12.97 -12.07 3.29
N ARG A 159 12.71 -10.78 3.36
CA ARG A 159 11.38 -10.19 3.27
C ARG A 159 10.78 -10.41 1.87
N VAL A 160 11.57 -10.21 0.82
CA VAL A 160 11.16 -10.48 -0.57
C VAL A 160 10.87 -11.96 -0.78
N ALA A 161 11.76 -12.84 -0.31
CA ALA A 161 11.56 -14.30 -0.42
C ALA A 161 10.28 -14.77 0.29
N LEU A 162 9.93 -14.16 1.44
CA LEU A 162 8.68 -14.43 2.14
C LEU A 162 7.47 -14.07 1.27
N ILE A 163 7.50 -12.90 0.64
CA ILE A 163 6.43 -12.42 -0.25
C ILE A 163 6.29 -13.37 -1.45
N GLU A 164 7.37 -13.67 -2.16
CA GLU A 164 7.37 -14.55 -3.31
C GLU A 164 6.87 -15.95 -2.97
N SER A 165 7.34 -16.53 -1.87
CA SER A 165 6.90 -17.86 -1.40
C SER A 165 5.39 -17.89 -1.07
N ALA A 166 4.85 -16.81 -0.52
CA ALA A 166 3.42 -16.71 -0.21
C ALA A 166 2.55 -16.61 -1.47
N VAL A 167 3.08 -15.99 -2.54
CA VAL A 167 2.42 -15.90 -3.85
C VAL A 167 2.41 -17.25 -4.56
N MET A 168 3.53 -17.99 -4.51
CA MET A 168 3.67 -19.30 -5.18
C MET A 168 2.83 -20.39 -4.52
N ARG A 169 2.71 -20.42 -3.20
CA ARG A 169 1.92 -21.43 -2.46
C ARG A 169 0.43 -21.45 -2.80
N LYS A 170 -0.08 -20.45 -3.50
CA LYS A 170 -1.46 -20.38 -3.99
C LYS A 170 -1.65 -20.90 -5.42
N VAL A 171 -0.62 -21.44 -6.02
CA VAL A 171 -0.63 -22.02 -7.38
C VAL A 171 -0.82 -23.55 -7.34
N GLY A 172 -0.90 -24.15 -6.13
CA GLY A 172 -1.19 -25.57 -5.94
C GLY A 172 -2.63 -25.83 -5.54
#